data_1838cf40ad861e4cf4068e4f415a4a63
#
_entry.id   1838cf40ad861e4cf4068e4f415a4a63
#
_cell.length_a   1.000
_cell.length_b   1.000
_cell.length_c   1.000
_cell.angle_alpha   90.00
_cell.angle_beta   90.00
_cell.angle_gamma   90.00
#
_symmetry.space_group_name_H-M   'P 1'
#
loop_
_entity.id
_entity.type
_entity.pdbx_description
1 polymer ?
#
loop_
_entity_poly.entity_id
_entity_poly.type
_entity_poly.pdbx_seq_one_letter_code
_entity_poly.pdbx_strand_id
1 'polypeptide(L)'
;PQFPDMIDFEGEFCFVFGRVCHDVSADEAMGHVAGYTIANDVSARDWVPEFFGVDGKFDAIHAWERNIMGKQLPSFTPCGPVMTTADEIADPHDLQVTTRLNGEVMQSTKTDDLIFKLPEMISYFSKWYYFRPGDIVTTGSPAGVGFGRDPKVFMKPGDVVEVEIEGVGTLSN
;
A
#
# COMPACT_ATOMS: atom_id res chain seq x y z
N PRO A 1 3.83 21.49 8.61
CA PRO A 1 3.17 21.64 9.91
C PRO A 1 3.93 20.92 11.02
N GLN A 2 3.75 21.34 12.25
CA GLN A 2 4.38 20.68 13.41
C GLN A 2 3.74 19.29 13.65
N PHE A 3 2.46 19.18 13.33
CA PHE A 3 1.71 17.93 13.30
C PHE A 3 0.86 17.91 12.01
N PRO A 4 0.81 16.80 11.28
CA PRO A 4 -0.01 16.71 10.09
C PRO A 4 -1.50 16.67 10.45
N ASP A 5 -2.30 17.38 9.66
CA ASP A 5 -3.77 17.45 9.80
C ASP A 5 -4.50 16.66 8.71
N MET A 6 -3.82 16.40 7.58
CA MET A 6 -4.39 15.68 6.44
C MET A 6 -3.92 14.22 6.44
N ILE A 7 -4.37 13.44 7.43
CA ILE A 7 -4.03 12.02 7.54
C ILE A 7 -4.99 11.20 6.70
N ASP A 8 -4.47 10.52 5.72
CA ASP A 8 -5.22 9.72 4.75
C ASP A 8 -4.98 8.22 4.93
N PHE A 9 -5.94 7.42 4.48
CA PHE A 9 -5.89 5.96 4.46
C PHE A 9 -5.59 5.46 3.05
N GLU A 10 -4.83 4.38 2.96
CA GLU A 10 -4.50 3.67 1.73
C GLU A 10 -4.52 2.16 1.98
N GLY A 11 -5.66 1.51 1.75
CA GLY A 11 -5.76 0.06 1.86
C GLY A 11 -4.99 -0.62 0.71
N GLU A 12 -4.06 -1.51 1.07
CA GLU A 12 -3.17 -2.15 0.11
C GLU A 12 -3.07 -3.65 0.31
N PHE A 13 -3.13 -4.37 -0.81
CA PHE A 13 -2.71 -5.77 -0.89
C PHE A 13 -1.19 -5.84 -0.82
N CYS A 14 -0.66 -6.82 -0.10
CA CYS A 14 0.77 -7.00 0.09
C CYS A 14 1.17 -8.45 -0.14
N PHE A 15 2.38 -8.65 -0.67
CA PHE A 15 2.99 -9.96 -0.73
C PHE A 15 4.29 -10.02 0.08
N VAL A 16 4.59 -11.20 0.60
CA VAL A 16 5.72 -11.45 1.50
C VAL A 16 6.67 -12.41 0.83
N PHE A 17 7.96 -12.10 0.79
CA PHE A 17 8.97 -13.01 0.27
C PHE A 17 9.26 -14.14 1.25
N GLY A 18 9.31 -15.37 0.75
CA GLY A 18 9.69 -16.58 1.51
C GLY A 18 11.10 -17.08 1.20
N ARG A 19 11.69 -16.55 0.14
CA ARG A 19 13.05 -16.91 -0.32
C ARG A 19 13.79 -15.67 -0.77
N VAL A 20 15.12 -15.77 -0.80
CA VAL A 20 15.94 -14.75 -1.45
C VAL A 20 15.48 -14.57 -2.90
N CYS A 21 15.25 -13.31 -3.29
CA CYS A 21 14.79 -12.96 -4.62
C CYS A 21 15.65 -11.81 -5.16
N HIS A 22 16.41 -12.09 -6.21
CA HIS A 22 17.25 -11.11 -6.90
C HIS A 22 17.44 -11.54 -8.34
N ASP A 23 17.20 -10.62 -9.26
CA ASP A 23 17.30 -10.77 -10.72
C ASP A 23 16.55 -12.01 -11.25
N VAL A 24 15.28 -12.14 -10.86
CA VAL A 24 14.43 -13.26 -11.28
C VAL A 24 13.52 -12.87 -12.45
N SER A 25 13.22 -13.85 -13.30
CA SER A 25 12.24 -13.68 -14.38
C SER A 25 10.80 -13.62 -13.84
N ALA A 26 9.87 -13.11 -14.64
CA ALA A 26 8.45 -13.11 -14.28
C ALA A 26 7.89 -14.52 -14.09
N ASP A 27 8.37 -15.50 -14.88
CA ASP A 27 7.94 -16.91 -14.79
C ASP A 27 8.37 -17.57 -13.47
N GLU A 28 9.47 -17.13 -12.88
CA GLU A 28 10.02 -17.64 -11.61
C GLU A 28 9.49 -16.89 -10.38
N ALA A 29 8.99 -15.67 -10.60
CA ALA A 29 8.70 -14.68 -9.56
C ALA A 29 7.80 -15.21 -8.44
N MET A 30 6.70 -15.86 -8.77
CA MET A 30 5.73 -16.34 -7.78
C MET A 30 6.29 -17.46 -6.88
N GLY A 31 7.32 -18.18 -7.33
CA GLY A 31 8.03 -19.16 -6.51
C GLY A 31 8.79 -18.56 -5.31
N HIS A 32 8.96 -17.25 -5.26
CA HIS A 32 9.61 -16.52 -4.17
C HIS A 32 8.63 -15.97 -3.13
N VAL A 33 7.31 -15.99 -3.40
CA VAL A 33 6.27 -15.49 -2.50
C VAL A 33 5.92 -16.56 -1.46
N ALA A 34 5.98 -16.19 -0.18
CA ALA A 34 5.54 -17.04 0.93
C ALA A 34 4.04 -16.91 1.18
N GLY A 35 3.49 -15.72 0.97
CA GLY A 35 2.09 -15.45 1.27
C GLY A 35 1.74 -13.99 1.09
N TYR A 36 0.54 -13.66 1.57
CA TYR A 36 -0.09 -12.36 1.38
C TYR A 36 -0.54 -11.78 2.72
N THR A 37 -0.54 -10.47 2.81
CA THR A 37 -0.99 -9.72 3.98
C THR A 37 -1.62 -8.40 3.55
N ILE A 38 -2.02 -7.59 4.52
CA ILE A 38 -2.70 -6.32 4.30
C ILE A 38 -1.85 -5.22 4.91
N ALA A 39 -1.80 -4.06 4.26
CA ALA A 39 -1.32 -2.84 4.88
C ALA A 39 -2.34 -1.70 4.71
N ASN A 40 -2.29 -0.75 5.64
CA ASN A 40 -2.86 0.57 5.45
C ASN A 40 -1.68 1.55 5.35
N ASP A 41 -1.33 1.97 4.13
CA ASP A 41 -0.23 2.91 3.90
C ASP A 41 -0.64 4.33 4.28
N VAL A 42 -0.82 4.53 5.59
CA VAL A 42 -1.25 5.81 6.18
C VAL A 42 -0.34 6.92 5.69
N SER A 43 -0.94 7.99 5.19
CA SER A 43 -0.21 9.06 4.51
C SER A 43 -0.60 10.43 5.04
N ALA A 44 0.39 11.21 5.46
CA ALA A 44 0.20 12.63 5.74
C ALA A 44 0.29 13.41 4.42
N ARG A 45 -0.85 13.98 4.00
CA ARG A 45 -0.97 14.70 2.72
C ARG A 45 -0.62 16.19 2.80
N ASP A 46 -0.24 16.67 3.96
CA ASP A 46 0.03 18.10 4.21
C ASP A 46 1.06 18.70 3.25
N TRP A 47 2.00 17.89 2.77
CA TRP A 47 3.05 18.34 1.83
C TRP A 47 2.71 18.12 0.35
N VAL A 48 1.64 17.38 0.04
CA VAL A 48 1.24 17.09 -1.35
C VAL A 48 0.86 18.35 -2.12
N PRO A 49 0.08 19.31 -1.57
CA PRO A 49 -0.24 20.55 -2.28
C PRO A 49 0.99 21.36 -2.67
N GLU A 50 2.03 21.35 -1.83
CA GLU A 50 3.29 22.03 -2.11
C GLU A 50 3.96 21.46 -3.36
N PHE A 51 4.00 20.14 -3.51
CA PHE A 51 4.56 19.49 -4.69
C PHE A 51 3.92 19.96 -6.00
N PHE A 52 2.59 20.11 -6.02
CA PHE A 52 1.85 20.59 -7.19
C PHE A 52 1.93 22.09 -7.40
N GLY A 53 2.38 22.86 -6.41
CA GLY A 53 2.44 24.32 -6.43
C GLY A 53 3.80 24.91 -6.72
N VAL A 54 4.87 24.11 -6.89
CA VAL A 54 6.23 24.59 -7.11
C VAL A 54 6.64 24.50 -8.57
N ASP A 55 7.32 25.55 -9.06
CA ASP A 55 7.80 25.65 -10.46
C ASP A 55 9.28 25.26 -10.61
N GLY A 56 10.05 25.25 -9.53
CA GLY A 56 11.48 24.96 -9.53
C GLY A 56 11.77 23.46 -9.47
N LYS A 57 12.76 22.98 -10.26
CA LYS A 57 13.13 21.55 -10.24
C LYS A 57 13.59 21.07 -8.85
N PHE A 58 14.41 21.87 -8.17
CA PHE A 58 14.88 21.53 -6.81
C PHE A 58 13.75 21.63 -5.79
N ASP A 59 12.88 22.61 -5.91
CA ASP A 59 11.72 22.76 -5.02
C ASP A 59 10.75 21.59 -5.18
N ALA A 60 10.56 21.10 -6.42
CA ALA A 60 9.77 19.90 -6.68
C ALA A 60 10.39 18.63 -6.05
N ILE A 61 11.72 18.48 -6.12
CA ILE A 61 12.44 17.37 -5.49
C ILE A 61 12.22 17.43 -3.96
N HIS A 62 12.45 18.58 -3.34
CA HIS A 62 12.29 18.73 -1.89
C HIS A 62 10.85 18.56 -1.42
N ALA A 63 9.87 19.02 -2.21
CA ALA A 63 8.46 18.78 -1.91
C ALA A 63 8.11 17.30 -2.01
N TRP A 64 8.66 16.59 -2.99
CA TRP A 64 8.49 15.13 -3.14
C TRP A 64 9.13 14.35 -1.99
N GLU A 65 10.35 14.71 -1.58
CA GLU A 65 11.02 14.12 -0.42
C GLU A 65 10.17 14.25 0.85
N ARG A 66 9.57 15.42 1.09
CA ARG A 66 8.65 15.62 2.22
C ARG A 66 7.39 14.77 2.10
N ASN A 67 6.85 14.61 0.90
CA ASN A 67 5.71 13.71 0.67
C ASN A 67 6.05 12.26 1.03
N ILE A 68 7.26 11.80 0.67
CA ILE A 68 7.74 10.45 1.06
C ILE A 68 7.86 10.35 2.59
N MET A 69 8.40 11.37 3.26
CA MET A 69 8.45 11.42 4.73
C MET A 69 7.06 11.32 5.37
N GLY A 70 6.03 11.81 4.70
CA GLY A 70 4.64 11.72 5.15
C GLY A 70 4.09 10.29 5.26
N LYS A 71 4.81 9.28 4.77
CA LYS A 71 4.48 7.86 4.92
C LYS A 71 5.30 7.13 6.00
N GLN A 72 6.27 7.82 6.60
CA GLN A 72 7.28 7.22 7.49
C GLN A 72 7.15 7.69 8.95
N LEU A 73 6.01 8.26 9.31
CA LEU A 73 5.79 8.71 10.69
C LEU A 73 5.57 7.51 11.62
N PRO A 74 5.92 7.65 12.92
CA PRO A 74 5.68 6.58 13.89
C PRO A 74 4.23 6.09 13.85
N SER A 75 4.04 4.78 13.88
CA SER A 75 2.76 4.06 13.78
C SER A 75 2.06 4.09 12.40
N PHE A 76 2.65 4.70 11.40
CA PHE A 76 2.18 4.60 10.02
C PHE A 76 2.48 3.20 9.45
N THR A 77 1.77 2.86 8.38
CA THR A 77 1.84 1.56 7.70
C THR A 77 1.59 0.37 8.65
N PRO A 78 0.48 0.37 9.43
CA PRO A 78 0.07 -0.85 10.11
C PRO A 78 -0.09 -1.98 9.10
N CYS A 79 0.36 -3.19 9.46
CA CYS A 79 0.40 -4.35 8.58
C CYS A 79 -0.08 -5.60 9.32
N GLY A 80 -0.81 -6.46 8.66
CA GLY A 80 -1.37 -7.69 9.23
C GLY A 80 -2.85 -7.87 8.86
N PRO A 81 -3.67 -8.52 9.71
CA PRO A 81 -3.34 -9.07 11.03
C PRO A 81 -2.53 -10.37 10.98
N VAL A 82 -2.55 -11.05 9.83
CA VAL A 82 -1.88 -12.34 9.60
C VAL A 82 -1.19 -12.31 8.22
N MET A 83 -0.36 -13.29 7.96
CA MET A 83 0.06 -13.66 6.62
C MET A 83 -0.68 -14.95 6.24
N THR A 84 -1.48 -14.90 5.18
CA THR A 84 -2.08 -16.09 4.56
C THR A 84 -1.07 -16.69 3.59
N THR A 85 -0.78 -17.97 3.70
CA THR A 85 0.25 -18.60 2.86
C THR A 85 -0.18 -18.68 1.40
N ALA A 86 0.79 -18.68 0.49
CA ALA A 86 0.53 -18.58 -0.94
C ALA A 86 -0.29 -19.74 -1.50
N ASP A 87 -0.22 -20.91 -0.87
CA ASP A 87 -0.98 -22.12 -1.24
C ASP A 87 -2.44 -22.08 -0.80
N GLU A 88 -2.80 -21.18 0.13
CA GLU A 88 -4.19 -20.95 0.54
C GLU A 88 -4.96 -20.01 -0.40
N ILE A 89 -4.27 -19.23 -1.22
CA ILE A 89 -4.85 -18.27 -2.17
C ILE A 89 -4.74 -18.83 -3.59
N ALA A 90 -5.86 -19.22 -4.15
CA ALA A 90 -5.91 -19.87 -5.46
C ALA A 90 -5.43 -18.93 -6.60
N ASP A 91 -5.88 -17.68 -6.57
CA ASP A 91 -5.43 -16.63 -7.51
C ASP A 91 -5.29 -15.29 -6.78
N PRO A 92 -4.05 -14.79 -6.58
CA PRO A 92 -3.83 -13.51 -5.91
C PRO A 92 -4.29 -12.29 -6.75
N HIS A 93 -4.71 -12.50 -8.00
CA HIS A 93 -5.23 -11.45 -8.86
C HIS A 93 -6.76 -11.46 -8.98
N ASP A 94 -7.48 -12.24 -8.17
CA ASP A 94 -8.95 -12.26 -8.14
C ASP A 94 -9.49 -12.13 -6.71
N LEU A 95 -8.93 -11.21 -5.93
CA LEU A 95 -9.35 -10.96 -4.54
C LEU A 95 -10.07 -9.62 -4.44
N GLN A 96 -11.18 -9.59 -3.70
CA GLN A 96 -11.86 -8.34 -3.37
C GLN A 96 -11.06 -7.58 -2.30
N VAL A 97 -10.79 -6.32 -2.54
CA VAL A 97 -10.15 -5.37 -1.59
C VAL A 97 -11.18 -4.31 -1.22
N THR A 98 -11.43 -4.13 0.07
CA THR A 98 -12.38 -3.13 0.57
C THR A 98 -11.78 -2.37 1.74
N THR A 99 -11.73 -1.05 1.66
CA THR A 99 -11.34 -0.18 2.78
C THR A 99 -12.55 0.56 3.30
N ARG A 100 -12.73 0.55 4.63
CA ARG A 100 -13.80 1.29 5.33
C ARG A 100 -13.21 2.28 6.31
N LEU A 101 -13.84 3.44 6.41
CA LEU A 101 -13.59 4.41 7.48
C LEU A 101 -14.87 4.50 8.32
N ASN A 102 -14.78 4.14 9.60
CA ASN A 102 -15.93 4.11 10.52
C ASN A 102 -17.12 3.28 9.97
N GLY A 103 -16.82 2.17 9.27
CA GLY A 103 -17.81 1.29 8.64
C GLY A 103 -18.31 1.75 7.27
N GLU A 104 -18.03 2.98 6.83
CA GLU A 104 -18.36 3.46 5.49
C GLU A 104 -17.32 2.97 4.46
N VAL A 105 -17.78 2.39 3.34
CA VAL A 105 -16.90 1.92 2.27
C VAL A 105 -16.28 3.11 1.54
N MET A 106 -14.97 3.20 1.61
CA MET A 106 -14.17 4.26 0.98
C MET A 106 -13.48 3.78 -0.29
N GLN A 107 -12.94 2.58 -0.30
CA GLN A 107 -12.29 1.97 -1.46
C GLN A 107 -12.91 0.58 -1.67
N SER A 108 -13.13 0.20 -2.93
CA SER A 108 -13.60 -1.13 -3.30
C SER A 108 -13.12 -1.46 -4.70
N THR A 109 -12.30 -2.50 -4.82
CA THR A 109 -11.73 -2.97 -6.08
C THR A 109 -11.37 -4.45 -5.99
N LYS A 110 -10.95 -5.03 -7.09
CA LYS A 110 -10.30 -6.34 -7.11
C LYS A 110 -8.81 -6.21 -7.41
N THR A 111 -8.03 -7.20 -7.01
CA THR A 111 -6.59 -7.25 -7.30
C THR A 111 -6.28 -7.44 -8.79
N ASP A 112 -7.27 -7.78 -9.62
CA ASP A 112 -7.14 -7.78 -11.07
C ASP A 112 -7.05 -6.38 -11.68
N ASP A 113 -7.39 -5.32 -10.92
CA ASP A 113 -7.23 -3.91 -11.31
C ASP A 113 -5.78 -3.41 -11.21
N LEU A 114 -4.86 -4.19 -10.63
CA LEU A 114 -3.44 -3.85 -10.59
C LEU A 114 -2.89 -3.62 -12.01
N ILE A 115 -2.28 -2.44 -12.21
CA ILE A 115 -1.67 -2.04 -13.51
C ILE A 115 -0.57 -3.03 -13.90
N PHE A 116 0.30 -3.38 -12.93
CA PHE A 116 1.30 -4.42 -13.09
C PHE A 116 0.91 -5.62 -12.21
N LYS A 117 0.98 -6.82 -12.76
CA LYS A 117 0.71 -8.03 -12.01
C LYS A 117 1.91 -8.39 -11.13
N LEU A 118 1.67 -9.19 -10.08
CA LEU A 118 2.72 -9.57 -9.12
C LEU A 118 3.99 -10.13 -9.78
N PRO A 119 3.92 -11.03 -10.79
CA PRO A 119 5.12 -11.53 -11.45
C PRO A 119 5.95 -10.43 -12.11
N GLU A 120 5.29 -9.45 -12.73
CA GLU A 120 5.96 -8.32 -13.37
C GLU A 120 6.63 -7.40 -12.36
N MET A 121 5.92 -7.07 -11.25
CA MET A 121 6.46 -6.26 -10.16
C MET A 121 7.69 -6.92 -9.54
N ILE A 122 7.60 -8.21 -9.19
CA ILE A 122 8.69 -8.97 -8.58
C ILE A 122 9.91 -9.01 -9.52
N SER A 123 9.69 -9.35 -10.79
CA SER A 123 10.76 -9.38 -11.78
C SER A 123 11.42 -8.01 -11.94
N TYR A 124 10.62 -6.94 -12.00
CA TYR A 124 11.16 -5.58 -12.13
C TYR A 124 11.97 -5.15 -10.92
N PHE A 125 11.41 -5.28 -9.72
CA PHE A 125 12.07 -4.82 -8.50
C PHE A 125 13.27 -5.68 -8.12
N SER A 126 13.25 -7.00 -8.39
CA SER A 126 14.35 -7.89 -8.08
C SER A 126 15.64 -7.57 -8.85
N LYS A 127 15.57 -6.81 -9.93
CA LYS A 127 16.78 -6.30 -10.64
C LYS A 127 17.54 -5.26 -9.83
N TRP A 128 16.85 -4.54 -8.95
CA TRP A 128 17.38 -3.41 -8.20
C TRP A 128 17.56 -3.71 -6.72
N TYR A 129 16.70 -4.59 -6.18
CA TYR A 129 16.66 -4.95 -4.76
C TYR A 129 17.07 -6.42 -4.57
N TYR A 130 17.67 -6.68 -3.44
CA TYR A 130 17.95 -8.01 -2.95
C TYR A 130 16.97 -8.32 -1.82
N PHE A 131 15.86 -8.98 -2.16
CA PHE A 131 14.84 -9.34 -1.19
C PHE A 131 15.22 -10.57 -0.39
N ARG A 132 14.81 -10.58 0.86
CA ARG A 132 15.04 -11.65 1.83
C ARG A 132 13.72 -12.21 2.32
N PRO A 133 13.71 -13.45 2.89
CA PRO A 133 12.54 -13.97 3.57
C PRO A 133 12.03 -12.99 4.64
N GLY A 134 10.73 -12.68 4.60
CA GLY A 134 10.08 -11.73 5.47
C GLY A 134 10.00 -10.30 4.94
N ASP A 135 10.68 -9.95 3.85
CA ASP A 135 10.47 -8.66 3.19
C ASP A 135 9.08 -8.59 2.61
N ILE A 136 8.43 -7.44 2.78
CA ILE A 136 7.05 -7.18 2.34
C ILE A 136 7.08 -6.11 1.25
N VAL A 137 6.28 -6.33 0.22
CA VAL A 137 6.01 -5.32 -0.82
C VAL A 137 4.53 -5.00 -0.83
N THR A 138 4.24 -3.71 -0.73
CA THR A 138 2.89 -3.15 -0.90
C THR A 138 2.64 -2.87 -2.38
N THR A 139 1.41 -3.09 -2.84
CA THR A 139 1.09 -3.04 -4.29
C THR A 139 0.49 -1.73 -4.76
N GLY A 140 0.36 -0.77 -3.85
CA GLY A 140 -0.29 0.49 -4.11
C GLY A 140 -1.79 0.45 -3.80
N SER A 141 -2.35 1.61 -3.54
CA SER A 141 -3.73 1.79 -3.11
C SER A 141 -4.65 2.06 -4.30
N PRO A 142 -5.87 1.46 -4.34
CA PRO A 142 -6.86 1.75 -5.36
C PRO A 142 -7.48 3.16 -5.19
N ALA A 143 -8.29 3.56 -6.15
CA ALA A 143 -9.06 4.80 -6.07
C ALA A 143 -9.97 4.84 -4.83
N GLY A 144 -10.23 6.06 -4.33
CA GLY A 144 -11.14 6.29 -3.20
C GLY A 144 -10.46 6.76 -1.92
N VAL A 145 -9.14 7.00 -1.94
CA VAL A 145 -8.40 7.65 -0.84
C VAL A 145 -9.02 9.02 -0.50
N GLY A 146 -8.91 9.43 0.75
CA GLY A 146 -9.55 10.63 1.26
C GLY A 146 -9.12 11.93 0.56
N PHE A 147 -7.84 12.04 0.17
CA PHE A 147 -7.32 13.20 -0.56
C PHE A 147 -7.94 13.37 -1.94
N GLY A 148 -8.30 12.27 -2.61
CA GLY A 148 -8.91 12.27 -3.95
C GLY A 148 -10.41 12.56 -3.98
N ARG A 149 -11.06 12.69 -2.83
CA ARG A 149 -12.52 12.92 -2.71
C ARG A 149 -12.90 14.39 -2.81
N ASP A 150 -14.15 14.65 -3.15
CA ASP A 150 -14.77 15.97 -3.09
C ASP A 150 -16.12 15.87 -2.34
N PRO A 151 -16.24 16.43 -1.12
CA PRO A 151 -15.16 17.02 -0.32
C PRO A 151 -14.09 16.00 0.12
N LYS A 152 -12.87 16.47 0.38
CA LYS A 152 -11.78 15.63 0.93
C LYS A 152 -12.16 15.08 2.30
N VAL A 153 -11.72 13.85 2.57
CA VAL A 153 -11.97 13.15 3.83
C VAL A 153 -10.64 12.74 4.44
N PHE A 154 -10.37 13.16 5.68
CA PHE A 154 -9.17 12.80 6.41
C PHE A 154 -9.52 12.18 7.76
N MET A 155 -8.71 11.25 8.20
CA MET A 155 -8.85 10.59 9.49
C MET A 155 -8.63 11.56 10.65
N LYS A 156 -9.36 11.33 11.74
CA LYS A 156 -9.29 12.07 12.99
C LYS A 156 -9.02 11.12 14.14
N PRO A 157 -8.51 11.60 15.26
CA PRO A 157 -8.37 10.77 16.45
C PRO A 157 -9.69 10.10 16.84
N GLY A 158 -9.66 8.78 16.97
CA GLY A 158 -10.82 7.95 17.29
C GLY A 158 -11.53 7.34 16.08
N ASP A 159 -11.15 7.73 14.85
CA ASP A 159 -11.61 7.03 13.66
C ASP A 159 -11.00 5.62 13.57
N VAL A 160 -11.73 4.70 12.95
CA VAL A 160 -11.31 3.32 12.71
C VAL A 160 -11.26 3.07 11.22
N VAL A 161 -10.12 2.62 10.74
CA VAL A 161 -9.94 2.14 9.36
C VAL A 161 -9.91 0.62 9.36
N GLU A 162 -10.69 0.02 8.49
CA GLU A 162 -10.67 -1.42 8.24
C GLU A 162 -10.30 -1.67 6.78
N VAL A 163 -9.28 -2.47 6.55
CA VAL A 163 -8.90 -2.94 5.22
C VAL A 163 -9.14 -4.44 5.18
N GLU A 164 -10.13 -4.85 4.40
CA GLU A 164 -10.51 -6.26 4.20
C GLU A 164 -10.04 -6.73 2.83
N ILE A 165 -9.38 -7.89 2.82
CA ILE A 165 -9.01 -8.58 1.57
C ILE A 165 -9.52 -10.00 1.66
N GLU A 166 -10.31 -10.40 0.66
CA GLU A 166 -10.91 -11.72 0.56
C GLU A 166 -9.85 -12.82 0.69
N GLY A 167 -10.10 -13.81 1.53
CA GLY A 167 -9.17 -14.92 1.79
C GLY A 167 -7.94 -14.57 2.64
N VAL A 168 -7.66 -13.28 2.88
CA VAL A 168 -6.50 -12.85 3.70
C VAL A 168 -6.95 -12.41 5.09
N GLY A 169 -8.01 -11.61 5.19
CA GLY A 169 -8.56 -11.16 6.47
C GLY A 169 -8.90 -9.69 6.51
N THR A 170 -8.99 -9.13 7.72
CA THR A 170 -9.29 -7.70 7.95
C THR A 170 -8.27 -7.10 8.89
N LEU A 171 -7.52 -6.12 8.41
CA LEU A 171 -6.69 -5.24 9.23
C LEU A 171 -7.56 -4.11 9.76
N SER A 172 -7.56 -3.91 11.07
CA SER A 172 -8.27 -2.79 11.73
C SER A 172 -7.30 -1.96 12.56
N ASN A 173 -7.30 -0.67 12.39
CA ASN A 173 -6.41 0.27 13.08
C ASN A 173 -7.07 1.65 13.26
#